data_9a2411700111fc79524797f49207939f
#
_entry.id   9a2411700111fc79524797f49207939f
#
_cell.length_a   1.000
_cell.length_b   1.000
_cell.length_c   1.000
_cell.angle_alpha   90.00
_cell.angle_beta   90.00
_cell.angle_gamma   90.00
#
_symmetry.space_group_name_H-M   'P 1'
#
loop_
_entity.id
_entity.type
_entity.pdbx_description
1 polymer ?
#
loop_
_entity_poly.entity_id
_entity_poly.type
_entity_poly.pdbx_seq_one_letter_code
_entity_poly.pdbx_strand_id
1 'polypeptide(L)'
;MPTRILVINDTQEILDLFRILLEEEGFEVVLSGFPFQQVSEIEQISPDLIILDIIFGDEKTGWQMLQLLKMKRSTASIPVIVCTAALNVVREQEGYLVSQGIHVVYKPFDIDHLLTIIKLALESRKNISSQREHTQDTEHSNK
;
A
#
# COMPACT_ATOMS: atom_id res chain seq x y z
N MET A 1 -8.27 12.80 -12.20
CA MET A 1 -8.63 11.39 -12.08
C MET A 1 -8.69 10.98 -10.62
N PRO A 2 -9.67 10.16 -10.22
CA PRO A 2 -9.73 9.73 -8.82
C PRO A 2 -8.53 8.84 -8.48
N THR A 3 -8.14 8.91 -7.22
CA THR A 3 -7.10 8.04 -6.69
C THR A 3 -7.57 6.59 -6.71
N ARG A 4 -6.77 5.72 -7.27
CA ARG A 4 -7.10 4.30 -7.38
C ARG A 4 -6.43 3.49 -6.28
N ILE A 5 -7.25 2.77 -5.51
CA ILE A 5 -6.77 1.93 -4.42
C ILE A 5 -7.05 0.47 -4.77
N LEU A 6 -6.00 -0.35 -4.74
CA LEU A 6 -6.13 -1.79 -4.90
C LEU A 6 -6.21 -2.42 -3.52
N VAL A 7 -7.28 -3.16 -3.25
CA VAL A 7 -7.46 -3.87 -1.99
C VAL A 7 -7.30 -5.37 -2.25
N ILE A 8 -6.39 -5.98 -1.55
CA ILE A 8 -6.07 -7.40 -1.68
C ILE A 8 -6.46 -8.14 -0.41
N ASN A 9 -7.37 -9.10 -0.53
CA ASN A 9 -7.85 -9.91 0.58
C ASN A 9 -8.49 -11.18 0.00
N ASP A 10 -8.45 -12.27 0.75
CA ASP A 10 -9.06 -13.52 0.28
C ASP A 10 -10.52 -13.69 0.70
N THR A 11 -11.07 -12.76 1.48
CA THR A 11 -12.44 -12.82 1.98
C THR A 11 -13.30 -11.78 1.26
N GLN A 12 -14.30 -12.26 0.51
CA GLN A 12 -15.15 -11.39 -0.30
C GLN A 12 -15.91 -10.37 0.56
N GLU A 13 -16.36 -10.76 1.73
CA GLU A 13 -17.09 -9.86 2.64
C GLU A 13 -16.25 -8.67 3.04
N ILE A 14 -14.97 -8.90 3.30
CA ILE A 14 -14.04 -7.83 3.68
C ILE A 14 -13.75 -6.93 2.49
N LEU A 15 -13.57 -7.53 1.31
CA LEU A 15 -13.38 -6.74 0.08
C LEU A 15 -14.56 -5.82 -0.18
N ASP A 16 -15.77 -6.32 -0.03
CA ASP A 16 -16.99 -5.53 -0.23
C ASP A 16 -17.07 -4.39 0.77
N LEU A 17 -16.70 -4.63 2.02
CA LEU A 17 -16.70 -3.60 3.05
C LEU A 17 -15.71 -2.48 2.70
N PHE A 18 -14.49 -2.83 2.31
CA PHE A 18 -13.51 -1.83 1.90
C PHE A 18 -14.01 -1.02 0.71
N ARG A 19 -14.66 -1.68 -0.26
CA ARG A 19 -15.21 -0.97 -1.42
C ARG A 19 -16.19 0.12 -0.98
N ILE A 20 -17.14 -0.25 -0.14
CA ILE A 20 -18.18 0.69 0.31
C ILE A 20 -17.53 1.87 1.03
N LEU A 21 -16.64 1.59 1.99
CA LEU A 21 -16.03 2.62 2.80
C LEU A 21 -15.14 3.56 1.99
N LEU A 22 -14.37 3.02 1.07
CA LEU A 22 -13.43 3.83 0.29
C LEU A 22 -14.11 4.57 -0.86
N GLU A 23 -15.12 3.99 -1.48
CA GLU A 23 -15.89 4.68 -2.52
C GLU A 23 -16.64 5.88 -1.96
N GLU A 24 -17.13 5.80 -0.73
CA GLU A 24 -17.76 6.94 -0.06
C GLU A 24 -16.81 8.12 0.08
N GLU A 25 -15.51 7.86 0.15
CA GLU A 25 -14.51 8.91 0.26
C GLU A 25 -14.01 9.41 -1.12
N GLY A 26 -14.61 8.91 -2.20
CA GLY A 26 -14.28 9.35 -3.54
C GLY A 26 -13.14 8.60 -4.21
N PHE A 27 -12.68 7.50 -3.63
CA PHE A 27 -11.62 6.68 -4.24
C PHE A 27 -12.19 5.73 -5.28
N GLU A 28 -11.41 5.45 -6.32
CA GLU A 28 -11.67 4.35 -7.23
C GLU A 28 -11.09 3.08 -6.59
N VAL A 29 -11.89 2.03 -6.46
CA VAL A 29 -11.49 0.83 -5.73
C VAL A 29 -11.45 -0.36 -6.68
N VAL A 30 -10.31 -1.05 -6.69
CA VAL A 30 -10.15 -2.31 -7.39
C VAL A 30 -9.96 -3.40 -6.34
N LEU A 31 -10.76 -4.44 -6.42
CA LEU A 31 -10.70 -5.54 -5.46
C LEU A 31 -10.01 -6.73 -6.10
N SER A 32 -9.18 -7.41 -5.33
CA SER A 32 -8.55 -8.63 -5.81
C SER A 32 -8.47 -9.67 -4.72
N GLY A 33 -8.71 -10.91 -5.13
CA GLY A 33 -8.46 -12.06 -4.29
C GLY A 33 -6.96 -12.26 -4.13
N PHE A 34 -6.60 -12.98 -3.12
CA PHE A 34 -5.22 -13.21 -2.75
C PHE A 34 -4.83 -14.66 -3.05
N PRO A 35 -3.60 -14.94 -3.46
CA PRO A 35 -2.52 -14.04 -3.79
C PRO A 35 -2.43 -13.71 -5.30
N PHE A 36 -1.82 -12.58 -5.64
CA PHE A 36 -1.38 -12.36 -7.01
C PHE A 36 -0.15 -13.23 -7.28
N GLN A 37 -0.11 -13.87 -8.42
CA GLN A 37 1.03 -14.71 -8.79
C GLN A 37 2.13 -13.91 -9.47
N GLN A 38 1.78 -12.81 -10.13
CA GLN A 38 2.74 -12.00 -10.88
C GLN A 38 2.52 -10.52 -10.62
N VAL A 39 3.63 -9.81 -10.45
CA VAL A 39 3.62 -8.37 -10.25
C VAL A 39 3.05 -7.63 -11.46
N SER A 40 3.16 -8.22 -12.66
CA SER A 40 2.62 -7.62 -13.88
C SER A 40 1.11 -7.37 -13.80
N GLU A 41 0.37 -8.17 -13.06
CA GLU A 41 -1.06 -7.96 -12.87
C GLU A 41 -1.32 -6.64 -12.14
N ILE A 42 -0.49 -6.32 -11.16
CA ILE A 42 -0.60 -5.07 -10.41
C ILE A 42 -0.18 -3.88 -11.27
N GLU A 43 0.84 -4.06 -12.11
CA GLU A 43 1.24 -3.00 -13.05
C GLU A 43 0.11 -2.62 -13.99
N GLN A 44 -0.65 -3.59 -14.48
CA GLN A 44 -1.77 -3.34 -15.37
C GLN A 44 -2.88 -2.55 -14.67
N ILE A 45 -3.09 -2.81 -13.39
CA ILE A 45 -4.09 -2.08 -12.60
C ILE A 45 -3.63 -0.63 -12.36
N SER A 46 -2.33 -0.41 -12.22
CA SER A 46 -1.73 0.90 -11.96
C SER A 46 -2.35 1.59 -10.75
N PRO A 47 -2.32 0.96 -9.57
CA PRO A 47 -2.89 1.59 -8.38
C PRO A 47 -2.02 2.71 -7.85
N ASP A 48 -2.64 3.67 -7.21
CA ASP A 48 -1.92 4.74 -6.49
C ASP A 48 -1.56 4.30 -5.08
N LEU A 49 -2.26 3.33 -4.55
CA LEU A 49 -2.06 2.78 -3.21
C LEU A 49 -2.54 1.34 -3.20
N ILE A 50 -1.87 0.50 -2.42
CA ILE A 50 -2.27 -0.90 -2.22
C ILE A 50 -2.58 -1.12 -0.75
N ILE A 51 -3.74 -1.70 -0.46
CA ILE A 51 -4.08 -2.18 0.89
C ILE A 51 -3.99 -3.69 0.85
N LEU A 52 -3.06 -4.23 1.63
CA LEU A 52 -2.85 -5.67 1.73
C LEU A 52 -3.32 -6.12 3.10
N ASP A 53 -4.45 -6.82 3.14
CA ASP A 53 -5.00 -7.31 4.39
C ASP A 53 -4.46 -8.71 4.65
N ILE A 54 -3.60 -8.83 5.64
CA ILE A 54 -2.97 -10.09 6.01
C ILE A 54 -3.84 -10.79 7.05
N ILE A 55 -4.35 -11.96 6.68
CA ILE A 55 -5.18 -12.77 7.55
C ILE A 55 -4.30 -13.70 8.38
N PHE A 56 -4.70 -13.94 9.61
CA PHE A 56 -4.00 -14.84 10.52
C PHE A 56 -3.86 -16.22 9.86
N GLY A 57 -2.62 -16.69 9.76
CA GLY A 57 -2.28 -17.96 9.11
C GLY A 57 -1.65 -17.80 7.74
N ASP A 58 -1.84 -16.66 7.08
CA ASP A 58 -1.32 -16.39 5.74
C ASP A 58 -0.25 -15.29 5.71
N GLU A 59 0.30 -14.95 6.86
CA GLU A 59 1.28 -13.86 6.96
C GLU A 59 2.47 -14.08 6.03
N LYS A 60 2.95 -15.32 5.93
CA LYS A 60 4.12 -15.63 5.10
C LYS A 60 3.89 -15.27 3.64
N THR A 61 2.73 -15.64 3.10
CA THR A 61 2.39 -15.34 1.71
C THR A 61 2.24 -13.84 1.48
N GLY A 62 1.62 -13.14 2.43
CA GLY A 62 1.48 -11.69 2.38
C GLY A 62 2.82 -10.98 2.37
N TRP A 63 3.75 -11.41 3.23
CA TRP A 63 5.07 -10.81 3.28
C TRP A 63 5.88 -11.11 2.03
N GLN A 64 5.76 -12.32 1.46
CA GLN A 64 6.40 -12.65 0.20
C GLN A 64 5.91 -11.75 -0.93
N MET A 65 4.61 -11.52 -1.00
CA MET A 65 4.03 -10.63 -1.99
C MET A 65 4.56 -9.20 -1.83
N LEU A 66 4.63 -8.73 -0.59
CA LEU A 66 5.16 -7.41 -0.29
C LEU A 66 6.60 -7.27 -0.77
N GLN A 67 7.42 -8.28 -0.54
CA GLN A 67 8.80 -8.29 -1.01
C GLN A 67 8.86 -8.20 -2.53
N LEU A 68 8.03 -8.96 -3.23
CA LEU A 68 7.99 -8.93 -4.69
C LEU A 68 7.64 -7.53 -5.20
N LEU A 69 6.67 -6.87 -4.58
CA LEU A 69 6.27 -5.52 -4.95
C LEU A 69 7.43 -4.53 -4.80
N LYS A 70 8.21 -4.67 -3.75
CA LYS A 70 9.30 -3.74 -3.46
C LYS A 70 10.57 -4.03 -4.23
N MET A 71 10.69 -5.22 -4.81
CA MET A 71 11.84 -5.59 -5.63
C MET A 71 11.75 -5.04 -7.05
N LYS A 72 10.55 -4.82 -7.56
CA LYS A 72 10.39 -4.37 -8.94
C LYS A 72 10.21 -2.85 -8.99
N ARG A 73 10.99 -2.20 -9.85
CA ARG A 73 11.02 -0.74 -9.93
C ARG A 73 9.64 -0.13 -10.22
N SER A 74 8.85 -0.79 -11.07
CA SER A 74 7.53 -0.28 -11.47
C SER A 74 6.52 -0.26 -10.33
N THR A 75 6.69 -1.10 -9.30
CA THR A 75 5.77 -1.19 -8.18
C THR A 75 6.39 -0.74 -6.86
N ALA A 76 7.71 -0.60 -6.80
CA ALA A 76 8.40 -0.26 -5.55
C ALA A 76 8.00 1.09 -4.97
N SER A 77 7.60 2.03 -5.83
CA SER A 77 7.20 3.37 -5.39
C SER A 77 5.74 3.46 -4.96
N ILE A 78 4.95 2.41 -5.19
CA ILE A 78 3.55 2.41 -4.78
C ILE A 78 3.48 2.22 -3.27
N PRO A 79 2.85 3.14 -2.52
CA PRO A 79 2.71 2.96 -1.07
C PRO A 79 1.80 1.78 -0.77
N VAL A 80 2.15 1.04 0.27
CA VAL A 80 1.41 -0.15 0.69
C VAL A 80 1.00 0.03 2.14
N ILE A 81 -0.27 -0.25 2.42
CA ILE A 81 -0.77 -0.32 3.79
C ILE A 81 -1.02 -1.78 4.11
N VAL A 82 -0.34 -2.28 5.12
CA VAL A 82 -0.52 -3.65 5.59
C VAL A 82 -1.43 -3.64 6.81
N CYS A 83 -2.54 -4.36 6.72
CA CYS A 83 -3.45 -4.53 7.85
C CYS A 83 -3.17 -5.89 8.47
N THR A 84 -2.79 -5.93 9.75
CA THR A 84 -2.37 -7.17 10.38
C THR A 84 -2.71 -7.21 11.87
N ALA A 85 -2.94 -8.42 12.38
CA ALA A 85 -3.06 -8.67 13.82
C ALA A 85 -1.73 -9.15 14.43
N ALA A 86 -0.71 -9.38 13.62
CA ALA A 86 0.58 -9.91 14.05
C ALA A 86 1.46 -8.81 14.65
N LEU A 87 1.17 -8.42 15.88
CA LEU A 87 1.77 -7.26 16.52
C LEU A 87 3.27 -7.37 16.75
N ASN A 88 3.73 -8.53 17.23
CA ASN A 88 5.10 -8.64 17.72
C ASN A 88 6.15 -8.63 16.61
N VAL A 89 5.89 -9.33 15.52
CA VAL A 89 6.85 -9.44 14.43
C VAL A 89 6.99 -8.12 13.68
N VAL A 90 5.89 -7.38 13.54
CA VAL A 90 5.84 -6.16 12.75
C VAL A 90 6.44 -4.97 13.49
N ARG A 91 6.23 -4.87 14.81
CA ARG A 91 6.74 -3.74 15.59
C ARG A 91 8.26 -3.60 15.53
N GLU A 92 8.97 -4.72 15.53
CA GLU A 92 10.42 -4.70 15.45
C GLU A 92 10.93 -4.15 14.13
N GLN A 93 10.13 -4.25 13.08
CA GLN A 93 10.53 -3.83 11.73
C GLN A 93 9.78 -2.60 11.23
N GLU A 94 8.94 -1.98 12.08
CA GLU A 94 8.05 -0.89 11.65
C GLU A 94 8.82 0.28 11.04
N GLY A 95 9.94 0.69 11.67
CA GLY A 95 10.75 1.77 11.13
C GLY A 95 11.30 1.47 9.76
N TYR A 96 11.79 0.25 9.56
CA TYR A 96 12.28 -0.18 8.25
C TYR A 96 11.13 -0.20 7.23
N LEU A 97 9.96 -0.71 7.63
CA LEU A 97 8.82 -0.79 6.72
C LEU A 97 8.38 0.61 6.27
N VAL A 98 8.29 1.55 7.19
CA VAL A 98 7.91 2.93 6.85
C VAL A 98 8.92 3.55 5.90
N SER A 99 10.22 3.28 6.08
CA SER A 99 11.24 3.78 5.17
C SER A 99 11.10 3.23 3.76
N GLN A 100 10.44 2.08 3.59
CA GLN A 100 10.19 1.47 2.29
C GLN A 100 8.83 1.86 1.71
N GLY A 101 8.13 2.81 2.31
CA GLY A 101 6.81 3.20 1.86
C GLY A 101 5.70 2.25 2.27
N ILE A 102 5.94 1.47 3.32
CA ILE A 102 4.99 0.50 3.85
C ILE A 102 4.48 1.00 5.18
N HIS A 103 3.16 1.23 5.26
CA HIS A 103 2.50 1.64 6.48
C HIS A 103 1.77 0.46 7.07
N VAL A 104 1.70 0.40 8.40
CA VAL A 104 1.08 -0.73 9.09
C VAL A 104 -0.11 -0.24 9.88
N VAL A 105 -1.24 -0.94 9.72
CA VAL A 105 -2.45 -0.72 10.51
C VAL A 105 -2.73 -1.99 11.28
N TYR A 106 -2.81 -1.90 12.58
CA TYR A 106 -3.02 -3.07 13.44
C TYR A 106 -4.50 -3.34 13.63
N LYS A 107 -4.87 -4.59 13.54
CA LYS A 107 -6.25 -5.02 13.80
C LYS A 107 -6.47 -5.19 15.30
N PRO A 108 -7.64 -4.82 15.83
CA PRO A 108 -8.74 -4.14 15.15
C PRO A 108 -8.44 -2.65 14.95
N PHE A 109 -8.98 -2.09 13.87
CA PHE A 109 -8.84 -0.66 13.59
C PHE A 109 -10.20 -0.07 13.22
N ASP A 110 -10.35 1.25 13.38
CA ASP A 110 -11.54 1.94 12.91
C ASP A 110 -11.27 2.59 11.54
N ILE A 111 -12.35 2.94 10.84
CA ILE A 111 -12.24 3.50 9.50
C ILE A 111 -11.55 4.86 9.49
N ASP A 112 -11.75 5.67 10.52
CA ASP A 112 -11.11 6.98 10.59
C ASP A 112 -9.61 6.86 10.67
N HIS A 113 -9.11 5.90 11.44
CA HIS A 113 -7.67 5.64 11.52
C HIS A 113 -7.11 5.18 10.17
N LEU A 114 -7.83 4.25 9.50
CA LEU A 114 -7.41 3.78 8.19
C LEU A 114 -7.35 4.93 7.18
N LEU A 115 -8.38 5.79 7.16
CA LEU A 115 -8.40 6.93 6.23
C LEU A 115 -7.25 7.91 6.50
N THR A 116 -6.90 8.11 7.76
CA THR A 116 -5.76 8.95 8.12
C THR A 116 -4.47 8.37 7.55
N ILE A 117 -4.25 7.07 7.70
CA ILE A 117 -3.06 6.40 7.18
C ILE A 117 -3.02 6.45 5.66
N ILE A 118 -4.17 6.28 4.99
CA ILE A 118 -4.26 6.40 3.54
C ILE A 118 -3.79 7.78 3.08
N LYS A 119 -4.27 8.82 3.73
CA LYS A 119 -3.89 10.20 3.39
C LYS A 119 -2.39 10.43 3.59
N LEU A 120 -1.84 9.95 4.70
CA LEU A 120 -0.41 10.06 4.97
C LEU A 120 0.42 9.32 3.93
N ALA A 121 0.01 8.12 3.55
CA ALA A 121 0.72 7.33 2.55
C ALA A 121 0.73 8.02 1.20
N LEU A 122 -0.40 8.59 0.78
CA LEU A 122 -0.51 9.30 -0.49
C LEU A 122 0.30 10.59 -0.50
N GLU A 123 0.31 11.32 0.61
CA GLU A 123 1.11 12.54 0.74
C GLU A 123 2.61 12.24 0.70
N SER A 124 3.04 11.16 1.36
CA SER A 124 4.45 10.74 1.33
C SER A 124 4.91 10.45 -0.08
N ARG A 125 4.08 9.80 -0.90
CA ARG A 125 4.38 9.51 -2.29
C ARG A 125 4.57 10.81 -3.09
N LYS A 126 3.68 11.77 -2.91
CA LYS A 126 3.77 13.07 -3.60
C LYS A 126 5.04 13.81 -3.20
N ASN A 127 5.37 13.83 -1.90
CA ASN A 127 6.53 14.51 -1.39
C ASN A 127 7.82 13.89 -1.93
N ILE A 128 7.89 12.57 -2.00
CA ILE A 128 9.04 11.87 -2.56
C ILE A 128 9.22 12.21 -4.03
N SER A 129 8.15 12.22 -4.80
CA SER A 129 8.19 12.59 -6.22
C SER A 129 8.67 14.02 -6.41
N SER A 130 8.16 14.97 -5.62
CA SER A 130 8.57 16.37 -5.68
C SER A 130 10.04 16.53 -5.32
N GLN A 131 10.51 15.83 -4.29
CA GLN A 131 11.90 15.89 -3.88
C GLN A 131 12.83 15.33 -4.94
N ARG A 132 12.45 14.24 -5.59
CA ARG A 132 13.24 13.65 -6.66
C ARG A 132 13.39 14.60 -7.83
N GLU A 133 12.31 15.22 -8.26
CA GLU A 133 12.34 16.20 -9.33
C GLU A 133 13.22 17.39 -8.99
N HIS A 134 13.11 17.92 -7.78
CA HIS A 134 13.92 19.02 -7.30
C HIS A 134 15.39 18.64 -7.24
N THR A 135 15.70 17.45 -6.74
CA THR A 135 17.08 16.97 -6.64
C THR A 135 17.72 16.83 -8.03
N GLN A 136 16.97 16.31 -9.00
CA GLN A 136 17.45 16.19 -10.38
C GLN A 136 17.77 17.57 -10.99
N ASP A 137 16.89 18.51 -10.78
CA ASP A 137 17.11 19.87 -11.27
C ASP A 137 18.34 20.50 -10.63
N THR A 138 18.55 20.29 -9.33
CA THR A 138 19.72 20.81 -8.62
C THR A 138 21.00 20.17 -9.14
N GLU A 139 21.01 18.86 -9.34
CA GLU A 139 22.17 18.16 -9.89
C GLU A 139 22.49 18.65 -11.29
N HIS A 140 21.46 18.88 -12.10
CA HIS A 140 21.64 19.34 -13.46
C HIS A 140 22.21 20.76 -13.52
N SER A 141 21.81 21.62 -12.62
CA SER A 141 22.29 23.00 -12.59
C SER A 141 23.71 23.12 -12.04
N ASN A 142 24.19 22.13 -11.30
CA ASN A 142 25.55 22.11 -10.76
C ASN A 142 26.60 21.54 -11.74
N LYS A 143 26.15 21.09 -12.87
CA LYS A 143 27.05 20.59 -13.92
C LYS A 143 27.18 21.60 -15.04
#